data_26dceb38cae3f9fa697a8e7179db448d
#
_entry.id   26dceb38cae3f9fa697a8e7179db448d
#
_cell.length_a   1.000
_cell.length_b   1.000
_cell.length_c   1.000
_cell.angle_alpha   90.00
_cell.angle_beta   90.00
_cell.angle_gamma   90.00
#
_symmetry.space_group_name_H-M   'P 1'
#
loop_
_entity.id
_entity.type
_entity.pdbx_description
1 polymer ?
#
loop_
_entity_poly.entity_id
_entity_poly.type
_entity_poly.pdbx_seq_one_letter_code
_entity_poly.pdbx_strand_id
1 'polypeptide(L)'
;MKSKVIYWHRELPPIDAEAIGERTLEATSMRVPGTLAHRDELWNQCYADLMANASAELEREVSRLGGNCAHVLAESVDSKRNDMTNEAWLHGSFNYMVYRQPVKV
;
A
#
# COMPACT_ATOMS: atom_id res chain seq x y z
N MET A 1 6.12 0.30 -22.64
CA MET A 1 6.52 0.52 -21.25
C MET A 1 5.32 0.93 -20.42
N LYS A 2 5.07 0.20 -19.35
CA LYS A 2 4.02 0.59 -18.41
C LYS A 2 4.48 1.81 -17.63
N SER A 3 3.65 2.82 -17.57
CA SER A 3 3.89 3.95 -16.68
C SER A 3 3.81 3.49 -15.24
N LYS A 4 4.62 4.07 -14.38
CA LYS A 4 4.56 3.80 -12.96
C LYS A 4 3.24 4.32 -12.40
N VAL A 5 2.53 3.49 -11.65
CA VAL A 5 1.24 3.84 -11.07
C VAL A 5 1.38 4.32 -9.63
N ILE A 6 2.27 3.69 -8.85
CA ILE A 6 2.42 4.00 -7.43
C ILE A 6 3.78 4.64 -7.17
N TYR A 7 3.77 5.82 -6.54
CA TYR A 7 4.96 6.53 -6.10
C TYR A 7 4.97 6.49 -4.57
N TRP A 8 6.07 6.05 -3.99
CA TRP A 8 6.19 5.88 -2.54
C TRP A 8 7.02 6.98 -1.91
N HIS A 9 6.45 7.67 -0.90
CA HIS A 9 7.17 8.63 -0.05
C HIS A 9 7.97 9.68 -0.81
N ARG A 10 9.29 9.46 -0.96
CA ARG A 10 10.20 10.43 -1.58
C ARG A 10 10.20 10.42 -3.10
N GLU A 11 9.56 9.42 -3.69
CA GLU A 11 9.41 9.42 -5.13
C GLU A 11 8.47 10.55 -5.53
N LEU A 12 8.77 11.20 -6.63
CA LEU A 12 7.96 12.33 -7.06
C LEU A 12 7.03 11.91 -8.20
N PRO A 13 5.72 12.20 -8.08
CA PRO A 13 4.80 11.98 -9.18
C PRO A 13 5.10 12.96 -10.32
N PRO A 14 4.57 12.71 -11.54
CA PRO A 14 4.79 13.62 -12.65
C PRO A 14 4.35 15.05 -12.32
N ILE A 15 5.17 16.02 -12.70
CA ILE A 15 4.98 17.42 -12.34
C ILE A 15 3.71 18.03 -12.95
N ASP A 16 3.28 17.49 -14.09
CA ASP A 16 2.07 17.93 -14.78
C ASP A 16 0.81 17.19 -14.34
N ALA A 17 0.93 16.27 -13.38
CA ALA A 17 -0.20 15.51 -12.88
C ALA A 17 -1.09 16.40 -12.00
N GLU A 18 -2.40 16.27 -12.21
CA GLU A 18 -3.40 17.00 -11.43
C GLU A 18 -3.87 16.14 -10.25
N ALA A 19 -3.85 16.72 -9.05
CA ALA A 19 -4.34 16.04 -7.87
C ALA A 19 -5.87 15.94 -7.91
N ILE A 20 -6.38 14.71 -7.78
CA ILE A 20 -7.83 14.46 -7.77
C ILE A 20 -8.35 14.47 -6.34
N GLY A 21 -7.62 13.84 -5.41
CA GLY A 21 -8.05 13.77 -4.03
C GLY A 21 -7.15 12.90 -3.17
N GLU A 22 -7.22 13.15 -1.89
CA GLU A 22 -6.47 12.39 -0.89
C GLU A 22 -7.38 11.33 -0.28
N ARG A 23 -6.82 10.13 -0.09
CA ARG A 23 -7.55 8.99 0.46
C ARG A 23 -6.68 8.22 1.42
N THR A 24 -7.32 7.37 2.20
CA THR A 24 -6.64 6.44 3.10
C THR A 24 -7.08 5.03 2.76
N LEU A 25 -6.14 4.10 2.79
CA LEU A 25 -6.38 2.70 2.48
C LEU A 25 -5.74 1.83 3.56
N GLU A 26 -6.40 0.72 3.88
CA GLU A 26 -5.86 -0.25 4.81
C GLU A 26 -5.64 -1.58 4.10
N ALA A 27 -4.57 -2.27 4.48
CA ALA A 27 -4.25 -3.59 3.96
C ALA A 27 -3.64 -4.44 5.06
N THR A 28 -3.68 -5.74 4.88
CA THR A 28 -3.09 -6.69 5.83
C THR A 28 -2.18 -7.65 5.10
N SER A 29 -1.23 -8.22 5.84
CA SER A 29 -0.40 -9.31 5.35
C SER A 29 -1.08 -10.65 5.57
N MET A 30 -0.47 -11.71 5.04
CA MET A 30 -0.81 -13.06 5.41
C MET A 30 -0.65 -13.26 6.92
N ARG A 31 -1.35 -14.26 7.48
CA ARG A 31 -1.24 -14.61 8.88
C ARG A 31 -0.17 -15.68 9.08
N VAL A 32 0.56 -15.56 10.17
CA VAL A 32 1.60 -16.52 10.54
C VAL A 32 1.35 -17.00 11.98
N PRO A 33 1.84 -18.21 12.35
CA PRO A 33 1.73 -18.67 13.73
C PRO A 33 2.40 -17.71 14.69
N GLY A 34 1.72 -17.36 15.78
CA GLY A 34 2.20 -16.39 16.75
C GLY A 34 3.53 -16.78 17.38
N THR A 35 3.79 -18.08 17.53
CA THR A 35 5.04 -18.60 18.09
C THR A 35 6.24 -18.34 17.16
N LEU A 36 5.99 -18.11 15.87
CA LEU A 36 7.04 -17.85 14.88
C LEU A 36 7.12 -16.35 14.52
N ALA A 37 6.24 -15.54 15.06
CA ALA A 37 6.09 -14.14 14.65
C ALA A 37 7.26 -13.23 15.04
N HIS A 38 8.16 -13.67 15.92
CA HIS A 38 9.34 -12.86 16.27
C HIS A 38 10.58 -13.24 15.46
N ARG A 39 10.44 -14.06 14.45
CA ARG A 39 11.54 -14.32 13.55
C ARG A 39 11.58 -13.25 12.48
N ASP A 40 12.70 -12.58 12.36
CA ASP A 40 12.85 -11.46 11.41
C ASP A 40 12.47 -11.85 9.99
N GLU A 41 12.83 -13.06 9.57
CA GLU A 41 12.47 -13.56 8.23
C GLU A 41 10.97 -13.60 8.00
N LEU A 42 10.20 -14.06 9.01
CA LEU A 42 8.74 -14.11 8.90
C LEU A 42 8.14 -12.71 8.84
N TRP A 43 8.66 -11.79 9.66
CA TRP A 43 8.20 -10.41 9.59
C TRP A 43 8.53 -9.76 8.26
N ASN A 44 9.71 -10.05 7.69
CA ASN A 44 10.07 -9.55 6.37
C ASN A 44 9.13 -10.09 5.29
N GLN A 45 8.77 -11.38 5.37
CA GLN A 45 7.81 -11.98 4.45
C GLN A 45 6.42 -11.35 4.59
N CYS A 46 5.97 -11.14 5.83
CA CYS A 46 4.69 -10.46 6.10
C CYS A 46 4.71 -9.04 5.55
N TYR A 47 5.80 -8.31 5.73
CA TYR A 47 5.92 -6.94 5.22
C TYR A 47 5.85 -6.93 3.69
N ALA A 48 6.58 -7.83 3.03
CA ALA A 48 6.54 -7.94 1.57
C ALA A 48 5.13 -8.26 1.06
N ASP A 49 4.44 -9.19 1.74
CA ASP A 49 3.07 -9.55 1.41
C ASP A 49 2.11 -8.37 1.62
N LEU A 50 2.26 -7.65 2.74
CA LEU A 50 1.48 -6.46 3.03
C LEU A 50 1.65 -5.42 1.92
N MET A 51 2.89 -5.16 1.51
CA MET A 51 3.17 -4.16 0.48
C MET A 51 2.62 -4.58 -0.89
N ALA A 52 2.68 -5.87 -1.21
CA ALA A 52 2.07 -6.39 -2.44
C ALA A 52 0.56 -6.20 -2.42
N ASN A 53 -0.09 -6.52 -1.31
CA ASN A 53 -1.54 -6.34 -1.15
C ASN A 53 -1.92 -4.86 -1.22
N ALA A 54 -1.16 -4.00 -0.56
CA ALA A 54 -1.40 -2.56 -0.58
C ALA A 54 -1.26 -2.00 -2.00
N SER A 55 -0.23 -2.40 -2.73
CA SER A 55 -0.02 -1.95 -4.11
C SER A 55 -1.17 -2.37 -5.02
N ALA A 56 -1.66 -3.60 -4.89
CA ALA A 56 -2.78 -4.09 -5.69
C ALA A 56 -4.05 -3.29 -5.38
N GLU A 57 -4.32 -3.00 -4.10
CA GLU A 57 -5.47 -2.20 -3.70
C GLU A 57 -5.35 -0.76 -4.19
N LEU A 58 -4.16 -0.17 -4.09
CA LEU A 58 -3.91 1.19 -4.58
C LEU A 58 -4.17 1.30 -6.09
N GLU A 59 -3.70 0.33 -6.86
CA GLU A 59 -3.94 0.32 -8.30
C GLU A 59 -5.42 0.24 -8.62
N ARG A 60 -6.18 -0.59 -7.91
CA ARG A 60 -7.63 -0.68 -8.09
C ARG A 60 -8.32 0.64 -7.74
N GLU A 61 -7.94 1.27 -6.65
CA GLU A 61 -8.54 2.54 -6.22
C GLU A 61 -8.21 3.67 -7.18
N VAL A 62 -6.98 3.72 -7.70
CA VAL A 62 -6.59 4.71 -8.70
C VAL A 62 -7.49 4.60 -9.92
N SER A 63 -7.70 3.37 -10.42
CA SER A 63 -8.58 3.13 -11.57
C SER A 63 -10.02 3.50 -11.27
N ARG A 64 -10.51 3.12 -10.09
CA ARG A 64 -11.90 3.40 -9.67
C ARG A 64 -12.18 4.90 -9.60
N LEU A 65 -11.19 5.68 -9.16
CA LEU A 65 -11.33 7.13 -9.00
C LEU A 65 -11.02 7.91 -10.28
N GLY A 66 -10.71 7.22 -11.37
CA GLY A 66 -10.41 7.86 -12.65
C GLY A 66 -9.04 8.48 -12.74
N GLY A 67 -8.11 8.04 -11.87
CA GLY A 67 -6.73 8.53 -11.88
C GLY A 67 -5.80 7.68 -12.73
N ASN A 68 -4.57 8.15 -12.87
CA ASN A 68 -3.50 7.44 -13.57
C ASN A 68 -2.43 6.94 -12.60
N CYS A 69 -2.23 7.64 -11.48
CA CYS A 69 -1.22 7.27 -10.50
C CYS A 69 -1.60 7.77 -9.11
N ALA A 70 -0.87 7.30 -8.12
CA ALA A 70 -1.04 7.72 -6.73
C ALA A 70 0.33 7.94 -6.09
N HIS A 71 0.40 8.86 -5.15
CA HIS A 71 1.57 9.10 -4.35
C HIS A 71 1.25 8.79 -2.89
N VAL A 72 1.93 7.80 -2.34
CA VAL A 72 1.76 7.42 -0.92
C VAL A 72 2.55 8.42 -0.07
N LEU A 73 1.83 9.19 0.73
CA LEU A 73 2.40 10.27 1.54
C LEU A 73 2.87 9.77 2.90
N ALA A 74 2.13 8.83 3.48
CA ALA A 74 2.44 8.30 4.79
C ALA A 74 1.97 6.86 4.91
N GLU A 75 2.68 6.08 5.70
CA GLU A 75 2.26 4.73 6.04
C GLU A 75 2.45 4.50 7.54
N SER A 76 1.59 3.67 8.09
CA SER A 76 1.70 3.21 9.47
C SER A 76 1.47 1.70 9.48
N VAL A 77 2.43 0.95 10.00
CA VAL A 77 2.35 -0.52 10.01
C VAL A 77 2.40 -0.99 11.46
N ASP A 78 1.40 -1.75 11.86
CA ASP A 78 1.29 -2.33 13.19
C ASP A 78 1.27 -3.85 13.12
N SER A 79 1.80 -4.49 14.14
CA SER A 79 1.62 -5.93 14.29
C SER A 79 0.31 -6.19 15.03
N LYS A 80 -0.43 -7.18 14.56
CA LYS A 80 -1.69 -7.62 15.16
C LYS A 80 -1.58 -9.07 15.58
N ARG A 81 -2.37 -9.45 16.56
CA ARG A 81 -2.35 -10.81 17.08
C ARG A 81 -3.75 -11.24 17.48
N ASN A 82 -4.07 -12.51 17.20
CA ASN A 82 -5.28 -13.14 17.70
C ASN A 82 -4.86 -14.27 18.63
N ASP A 83 -5.08 -14.09 19.93
CA ASP A 83 -4.66 -15.05 20.94
C ASP A 83 -5.48 -16.35 20.88
N MET A 84 -6.72 -16.30 20.41
CA MET A 84 -7.57 -17.48 20.30
C MET A 84 -7.09 -18.45 19.22
N THR A 85 -6.60 -17.91 18.10
CA THR A 85 -6.09 -18.74 17.00
C THR A 85 -4.57 -18.84 17.01
N ASN A 86 -3.90 -18.08 17.88
CA ASN A 86 -2.44 -17.98 17.96
C ASN A 86 -1.84 -17.58 16.60
N GLU A 87 -2.47 -16.61 15.96
CA GLU A 87 -2.00 -16.06 14.70
C GLU A 87 -1.53 -14.61 14.86
N ALA A 88 -0.59 -14.20 14.05
CA ALA A 88 -0.10 -12.82 13.99
C ALA A 88 0.00 -12.37 12.54
N TRP A 89 -0.14 -11.07 12.31
CA TRP A 89 -0.03 -10.49 10.98
C TRP A 89 0.32 -9.02 11.08
N LEU A 90 0.67 -8.41 9.95
CA LEU A 90 0.89 -6.98 9.86
C LEU A 90 -0.34 -6.30 9.27
N HIS A 91 -0.67 -5.13 9.81
CA HIS A 91 -1.75 -4.27 9.34
C HIS A 91 -1.15 -2.93 8.97
N GLY A 92 -1.41 -2.46 7.76
CA GLY A 92 -0.90 -1.19 7.28
C GLY A 92 -2.02 -0.21 6.95
N SER A 93 -1.79 1.05 7.27
CA SER A 93 -2.66 2.16 6.87
C SER A 93 -1.83 3.09 6.01
N PHE A 94 -2.37 3.47 4.84
CA PHE A 94 -1.64 4.23 3.82
C PHE A 94 -2.45 5.45 3.45
N ASN A 95 -1.83 6.62 3.60
CA ASN A 95 -2.42 7.88 3.16
C ASN A 95 -1.81 8.23 1.80
N TYR A 96 -2.64 8.44 0.79
CA TYR A 96 -2.17 8.64 -0.58
C TYR A 96 -2.98 9.72 -1.30
N MET A 97 -2.33 10.36 -2.26
CA MET A 97 -2.96 11.32 -3.16
C MET A 97 -3.10 10.69 -4.53
N VAL A 98 -4.28 10.77 -5.12
CA VAL A 98 -4.55 10.27 -6.47
C VAL A 98 -4.34 11.41 -7.46
N TYR A 99 -3.67 11.11 -8.56
CA TYR A 99 -3.37 12.08 -9.62
C TYR A 99 -3.90 11.60 -10.96
N ARG A 100 -4.23 12.54 -11.79
CA ARG A 100 -4.57 12.30 -13.19
C ARG A 100 -3.56 13.04 -14.05
N GLN A 101 -2.90 12.30 -14.94
CA GLN A 101 -2.03 12.93 -15.94
C GLN A 101 -2.86 13.34 -17.14
N PRO A 102 -2.58 14.50 -17.73
CA PRO A 102 -3.23 14.88 -18.98
C PRO A 102 -2.92 13.85 -20.07
N VAL A 103 -3.93 13.52 -20.86
CA VAL A 103 -3.73 12.64 -22.01
C VAL A 103 -3.01 13.44 -23.07
N LYS A 104 -1.82 12.98 -23.47
CA LYS A 104 -1.10 13.59 -24.59
C LYS A 104 -1.70 13.07 -25.89
N VAL A 105 -2.22 13.99 -26.64
CA VAL A 105 -2.79 13.68 -27.95
C VAL A 105 -1.69 13.82 -29.00
#